data_c0f5b081882566ab2bded015863366d7
#
_entry.id   c0f5b081882566ab2bded015863366d7
#
_cell.length_a   1.000
_cell.length_b   1.000
_cell.length_c   1.000
_cell.angle_alpha   90.00
_cell.angle_beta   90.00
_cell.angle_gamma   90.00
#
_symmetry.space_group_name_H-M   'P 1'
#
loop_
_entity.id
_entity.type
_entity.pdbx_description
1 polymer ?
#
loop_
_entity_poly.entity_id
_entity_poly.type
_entity_poly.pdbx_seq_one_letter_code
_entity_poly.pdbx_strand_id
1 'polypeptide(L)'
;FIRDNYDIIVSYLEGPTARIVSGCTNPNTKLVSWIHCKMDNPAIGAVGFRNFEEAKKCYNKFDNTVCVSKWVTDYFSKTFEFQKPIQVLYNTIETDKILEKSVEPVDDIKFDDDCVNICSVGKLAVVKGFDRLLNIHKKLLDDGVKNKVYLFGIGEEEGSLKKAAQNLGVENTFQMVGYRTNPYKYVKNCDLYVCSSHSEGFSTSVTESLIVGTPVVATLCSGMTELLGENNEYGIVTENNEDALYEGIKKMLTTPDLLEAYAAKAKERGKAFSTEKTVKAVEEMLESL
;
A
#
# COMPACT_ATOMS: atom_id res chain seq x y z
N PHE A 1 17.32 -27.43 -9.15
CA PHE A 1 16.03 -27.01 -9.70
C PHE A 1 16.19 -26.08 -10.91
N ILE A 2 17.23 -25.25 -10.95
CA ILE A 2 17.57 -24.34 -12.05
C ILE A 2 18.55 -25.09 -12.95
N ARG A 3 18.13 -25.44 -14.17
CA ARG A 3 18.89 -26.31 -15.08
C ARG A 3 19.48 -25.56 -16.27
N ASP A 4 18.88 -24.43 -16.65
CA ASP A 4 19.32 -23.65 -17.80
C ASP A 4 20.34 -22.58 -17.38
N ASN A 5 21.08 -22.07 -18.36
CA ASN A 5 22.04 -21.00 -18.17
C ASN A 5 21.29 -19.66 -18.35
N TYR A 6 21.28 -18.86 -17.30
CA TYR A 6 20.73 -17.50 -17.29
C TYR A 6 21.83 -16.52 -16.91
N ASP A 7 21.82 -15.34 -17.48
CA ASP A 7 22.72 -14.26 -17.07
C ASP A 7 22.28 -13.71 -15.70
N ILE A 8 20.96 -13.53 -15.52
CA ILE A 8 20.37 -13.02 -14.28
C ILE A 8 19.18 -13.91 -13.86
N ILE A 9 19.07 -14.20 -12.56
CA ILE A 9 17.89 -14.85 -11.97
C ILE A 9 17.37 -13.96 -10.85
N VAL A 10 16.10 -13.58 -10.95
CA VAL A 10 15.42 -12.73 -9.95
C VAL A 10 14.51 -13.58 -9.09
N SER A 11 14.72 -13.56 -7.77
CA SER A 11 13.72 -14.01 -6.80
C SER A 11 12.78 -12.84 -6.52
N TYR A 12 11.69 -12.74 -7.28
CA TYR A 12 10.75 -11.62 -7.19
C TYR A 12 9.92 -11.59 -5.89
N LEU A 13 9.89 -12.69 -5.15
CA LEU A 13 9.30 -12.78 -3.81
C LEU A 13 10.30 -13.33 -2.82
N GLU A 14 10.11 -12.98 -1.56
CA GLU A 14 10.87 -13.49 -0.44
C GLU A 14 10.52 -14.96 -0.07
N GLY A 15 11.26 -15.52 0.87
CA GLY A 15 10.98 -16.82 1.43
C GLY A 15 11.30 -17.99 0.49
N PRO A 16 10.30 -18.84 0.11
CA PRO A 16 10.55 -20.06 -0.67
C PRO A 16 11.26 -19.82 -2.01
N THR A 17 10.92 -18.73 -2.72
CA THR A 17 11.54 -18.38 -4.00
C THR A 17 12.99 -17.97 -3.81
N ALA A 18 13.28 -17.15 -2.80
CA ALA A 18 14.66 -16.79 -2.46
C ALA A 18 15.50 -18.00 -2.09
N ARG A 19 14.93 -18.95 -1.34
CA ARG A 19 15.58 -20.22 -1.02
C ARG A 19 15.91 -21.04 -2.26
N ILE A 20 15.00 -21.12 -3.23
CA ILE A 20 15.21 -21.86 -4.48
C ILE A 20 16.32 -21.18 -5.33
N VAL A 21 16.21 -19.86 -5.53
CA VAL A 21 17.16 -19.08 -6.35
C VAL A 21 18.56 -19.10 -5.74
N SER A 22 18.68 -18.96 -4.40
CA SER A 22 19.97 -19.07 -3.70
C SER A 22 20.67 -20.43 -3.86
N GLY A 23 19.97 -21.44 -4.35
CA GLY A 23 20.50 -22.75 -4.69
C GLY A 23 21.14 -22.83 -6.08
N CYS A 24 21.17 -21.76 -6.87
CA CYS A 24 21.89 -21.69 -8.13
C CYS A 24 23.38 -21.85 -7.88
N THR A 25 24.05 -22.70 -8.69
CA THR A 25 25.48 -23.01 -8.56
C THR A 25 26.29 -22.53 -9.76
N ASN A 26 25.65 -21.94 -10.78
CA ASN A 26 26.34 -21.36 -11.92
C ASN A 26 27.04 -20.06 -11.51
N PRO A 27 28.39 -19.99 -11.54
CA PRO A 27 29.11 -18.80 -11.07
C PRO A 27 28.97 -17.58 -12.00
N ASN A 28 28.50 -17.78 -13.23
CA ASN A 28 28.29 -16.70 -14.19
C ASN A 28 26.89 -16.07 -14.10
N THR A 29 26.00 -16.68 -13.33
CA THR A 29 24.63 -16.17 -13.16
C THR A 29 24.56 -15.21 -11.99
N LYS A 30 24.06 -14.00 -12.22
CA LYS A 30 23.79 -13.02 -11.19
C LYS A 30 22.45 -13.29 -10.49
N LEU A 31 22.43 -13.22 -9.18
CA LEU A 31 21.24 -13.47 -8.37
C LEU A 31 20.73 -12.19 -7.76
N VAL A 32 19.45 -11.89 -8.00
CA VAL A 32 18.75 -10.73 -7.42
C VAL A 32 17.66 -11.21 -6.49
N SER A 33 17.60 -10.70 -5.25
CA SER A 33 16.47 -10.89 -4.35
C SER A 33 15.61 -9.65 -4.30
N TRP A 34 14.28 -9.83 -4.26
CA TRP A 34 13.31 -8.74 -4.17
C TRP A 34 12.43 -8.92 -2.95
N ILE A 35 12.39 -7.92 -2.07
CA ILE A 35 11.73 -7.95 -0.77
C ILE A 35 10.55 -7.01 -0.79
N HIS A 36 9.34 -7.56 -0.62
CA HIS A 36 8.08 -6.83 -0.69
C HIS A 36 7.42 -6.62 0.67
N CYS A 37 7.75 -7.42 1.67
CA CYS A 37 7.11 -7.32 2.97
C CYS A 37 8.08 -6.94 4.09
N LYS A 38 7.51 -6.41 5.16
CA LYS A 38 8.22 -6.09 6.38
C LYS A 38 8.69 -7.38 7.07
N MET A 39 9.99 -7.53 7.24
CA MET A 39 10.62 -8.63 7.97
C MET A 39 11.20 -8.09 9.29
N ASP A 40 10.35 -7.83 10.28
CA ASP A 40 10.73 -7.15 11.53
C ASP A 40 11.19 -8.09 12.64
N ASN A 41 11.13 -9.39 12.41
CA ASN A 41 11.61 -10.40 13.38
C ASN A 41 12.10 -11.68 12.69
N PRO A 42 12.92 -12.50 13.38
CA PRO A 42 13.47 -13.73 12.84
C PRO A 42 12.44 -14.77 12.40
N ALA A 43 11.25 -14.81 13.05
CA ALA A 43 10.23 -15.81 12.69
C ALA A 43 9.62 -15.50 11.31
N ILE A 44 9.34 -14.23 11.03
CA ILE A 44 8.89 -13.78 9.70
C ILE A 44 10.00 -13.98 8.66
N GLY A 45 11.24 -13.59 8.99
CA GLY A 45 12.39 -13.78 8.11
C GLY A 45 12.71 -15.23 7.78
N ALA A 46 12.29 -16.18 8.62
CA ALA A 46 12.49 -17.61 8.40
C ALA A 46 11.38 -18.28 7.56
N VAL A 47 10.32 -17.56 7.19
CA VAL A 47 9.22 -18.14 6.40
C VAL A 47 9.76 -18.69 5.06
N GLY A 48 9.50 -19.98 4.79
CA GLY A 48 10.00 -20.67 3.60
C GLY A 48 11.41 -21.27 3.73
N PHE A 49 12.08 -21.05 4.87
CA PHE A 49 13.37 -21.65 5.21
C PHE A 49 13.21 -22.67 6.36
N ARG A 50 14.22 -23.49 6.63
CA ARG A 50 14.21 -24.42 7.77
C ARG A 50 14.33 -23.69 9.10
N ASN A 51 15.10 -22.60 9.10
CA ASN A 51 15.33 -21.72 10.22
C ASN A 51 15.91 -20.38 9.75
N PHE A 52 16.05 -19.43 10.67
CA PHE A 52 16.54 -18.09 10.36
C PHE A 52 18.00 -18.05 9.88
N GLU A 53 18.86 -18.94 10.41
CA GLU A 53 20.26 -19.04 9.97
C GLU A 53 20.39 -19.52 8.52
N GLU A 54 19.50 -20.43 8.08
CA GLU A 54 19.43 -20.80 6.65
C GLU A 54 19.01 -19.58 5.79
N ALA A 55 18.01 -18.82 6.26
CA ALA A 55 17.56 -17.61 5.57
C ALA A 55 18.69 -16.58 5.41
N LYS A 56 19.42 -16.28 6.49
CA LYS A 56 20.61 -15.42 6.45
C LYS A 56 21.63 -15.87 5.41
N LYS A 57 21.98 -17.16 5.42
CA LYS A 57 22.93 -17.75 4.47
C LYS A 57 22.42 -17.64 3.03
N CYS A 58 21.12 -17.85 2.80
CA CYS A 58 20.54 -17.77 1.47
C CYS A 58 20.55 -16.32 0.93
N TYR A 59 20.09 -15.35 1.73
CA TYR A 59 20.09 -13.94 1.29
C TYR A 59 21.51 -13.39 1.06
N ASN A 60 22.48 -13.80 1.83
CA ASN A 60 23.90 -13.41 1.63
C ASN A 60 24.52 -13.94 0.32
N LYS A 61 23.88 -14.87 -0.38
CA LYS A 61 24.35 -15.36 -1.69
C LYS A 61 23.95 -14.46 -2.86
N PHE A 62 22.93 -13.65 -2.70
CA PHE A 62 22.48 -12.75 -3.76
C PHE A 62 23.52 -11.67 -4.05
N ASP A 63 23.71 -11.38 -5.34
CA ASP A 63 24.61 -10.32 -5.81
C ASP A 63 24.01 -8.94 -5.56
N ASN A 64 22.69 -8.82 -5.75
CA ASN A 64 21.93 -7.62 -5.46
C ASN A 64 20.65 -7.94 -4.66
N THR A 65 20.26 -7.01 -3.79
CA THR A 65 19.00 -7.06 -3.03
C THR A 65 18.23 -5.77 -3.27
N VAL A 66 16.97 -5.93 -3.66
CA VAL A 66 16.03 -4.86 -3.89
C VAL A 66 14.96 -4.91 -2.81
N CYS A 67 14.62 -3.77 -2.23
CA CYS A 67 13.45 -3.60 -1.35
C CYS A 67 12.47 -2.59 -1.96
N VAL A 68 11.18 -2.83 -1.78
CA VAL A 68 10.13 -1.98 -2.36
C VAL A 68 9.94 -0.64 -1.65
N SER A 69 10.63 -0.42 -0.52
CA SER A 69 10.63 0.83 0.22
C SER A 69 11.85 0.94 1.13
N LYS A 70 12.19 2.16 1.56
CA LYS A 70 13.23 2.41 2.55
C LYS A 70 12.91 1.73 3.88
N TRP A 71 11.65 1.77 4.29
CA TRP A 71 11.20 1.10 5.51
C TRP A 71 11.44 -0.42 5.46
N VAL A 72 11.10 -1.09 4.34
CA VAL A 72 11.39 -2.52 4.16
C VAL A 72 12.89 -2.77 4.22
N THR A 73 13.70 -1.88 3.62
CA THR A 73 15.17 -1.94 3.68
C THR A 73 15.69 -1.89 5.12
N ASP A 74 15.20 -0.94 5.92
CA ASP A 74 15.66 -0.76 7.31
C ASP A 74 15.34 -2.00 8.17
N TYR A 75 14.13 -2.54 8.05
CA TYR A 75 13.76 -3.77 8.76
C TYR A 75 14.54 -4.99 8.29
N PHE A 76 14.69 -5.17 6.98
CA PHE A 76 15.45 -6.29 6.42
C PHE A 76 16.92 -6.21 6.88
N SER A 77 17.57 -5.06 6.71
CA SER A 77 18.96 -4.86 7.12
C SER A 77 19.17 -5.13 8.60
N LYS A 78 18.29 -4.60 9.46
CA LYS A 78 18.37 -4.78 10.91
C LYS A 78 18.15 -6.24 11.32
N THR A 79 17.09 -6.89 10.79
CA THR A 79 16.71 -8.25 11.19
C THR A 79 17.72 -9.28 10.71
N PHE A 80 18.22 -9.14 9.49
CA PHE A 80 19.21 -10.06 8.93
C PHE A 80 20.66 -9.69 9.26
N GLU A 81 20.90 -8.54 9.91
CA GLU A 81 22.26 -7.96 10.08
C GLU A 81 22.97 -7.85 8.73
N PHE A 82 22.19 -7.46 7.70
CA PHE A 82 22.62 -7.50 6.31
C PHE A 82 23.56 -6.33 6.01
N GLN A 83 24.75 -6.64 5.47
CA GLN A 83 25.84 -5.65 5.29
C GLN A 83 26.05 -5.23 3.82
N LYS A 84 25.42 -5.93 2.88
CA LYS A 84 25.53 -5.58 1.47
C LYS A 84 24.63 -4.39 1.12
N PRO A 85 24.96 -3.60 0.11
CA PRO A 85 24.07 -2.55 -0.38
C PRO A 85 22.70 -3.11 -0.78
N ILE A 86 21.65 -2.33 -0.49
CA ILE A 86 20.27 -2.62 -0.89
C ILE A 86 19.78 -1.45 -1.73
N GLN A 87 19.18 -1.76 -2.88
CA GLN A 87 18.51 -0.75 -3.70
C GLN A 87 17.04 -0.65 -3.33
N VAL A 88 16.51 0.57 -3.29
CA VAL A 88 15.07 0.81 -3.14
C VAL A 88 14.47 1.04 -4.51
N LEU A 89 13.63 0.12 -4.96
CA LEU A 89 12.88 0.24 -6.22
C LEU A 89 11.40 0.06 -5.93
N TYR A 90 10.62 1.11 -6.14
CA TYR A 90 9.17 1.07 -5.95
C TYR A 90 8.50 0.11 -6.94
N ASN A 91 7.39 -0.47 -6.52
CA ASN A 91 6.59 -1.33 -7.40
C ASN A 91 6.18 -0.57 -8.67
N THR A 92 6.38 -1.20 -9.82
CA THR A 92 5.89 -0.67 -11.09
C THR A 92 4.37 -0.80 -11.17
N ILE A 93 3.71 0.31 -11.48
CA ILE A 93 2.25 0.41 -11.60
C ILE A 93 1.92 0.95 -12.99
N GLU A 94 0.93 0.36 -13.68
CA GLU A 94 0.48 0.79 -15.02
C GLU A 94 -0.30 2.11 -14.93
N THR A 95 0.40 3.22 -14.75
CA THR A 95 -0.19 4.55 -14.50
C THR A 95 -1.13 5.01 -15.60
N ASP A 96 -0.76 4.82 -16.87
CA ASP A 96 -1.60 5.24 -18.00
C ASP A 96 -2.93 4.49 -18.01
N LYS A 97 -2.90 3.18 -17.73
CA LYS A 97 -4.09 2.33 -17.64
C LYS A 97 -4.98 2.70 -16.44
N ILE A 98 -4.36 3.10 -15.31
CA ILE A 98 -5.10 3.61 -14.15
C ILE A 98 -5.82 4.91 -14.51
N LEU A 99 -5.13 5.84 -15.15
CA LEU A 99 -5.70 7.13 -15.57
C LEU A 99 -6.82 6.93 -16.59
N GLU A 100 -6.61 6.07 -17.61
CA GLU A 100 -7.64 5.71 -18.60
C GLU A 100 -8.88 5.14 -17.92
N LYS A 101 -8.71 4.15 -17.05
CA LYS A 101 -9.82 3.51 -16.34
C LYS A 101 -10.49 4.43 -15.31
N SER A 102 -9.77 5.40 -14.78
CA SER A 102 -10.32 6.32 -13.77
C SER A 102 -11.38 7.27 -14.32
N VAL A 103 -11.44 7.48 -15.63
CA VAL A 103 -12.43 8.35 -16.29
C VAL A 103 -13.65 7.61 -16.84
N GLU A 104 -13.70 6.28 -16.68
CA GLU A 104 -14.89 5.51 -17.02
C GLU A 104 -16.09 5.94 -16.14
N PRO A 105 -17.32 5.93 -16.67
CA PRO A 105 -18.51 6.32 -15.91
C PRO A 105 -18.76 5.35 -14.74
N VAL A 106 -19.31 5.89 -13.64
CA VAL A 106 -19.78 5.14 -12.48
C VAL A 106 -21.30 5.08 -12.57
N ASP A 107 -21.85 3.90 -12.91
CA ASP A 107 -23.29 3.72 -13.16
C ASP A 107 -23.99 2.97 -12.04
N ASP A 108 -23.25 2.32 -11.14
CA ASP A 108 -23.74 1.41 -10.09
C ASP A 108 -23.71 2.00 -8.67
N ILE A 109 -23.11 3.18 -8.50
CA ILE A 109 -23.07 3.91 -7.24
C ILE A 109 -23.41 5.37 -7.52
N LYS A 110 -24.32 5.91 -6.74
CA LYS A 110 -24.58 7.36 -6.70
C LYS A 110 -23.86 7.93 -5.49
N PHE A 111 -22.81 8.68 -5.75
CA PHE A 111 -22.16 9.50 -4.71
C PHE A 111 -23.11 10.60 -4.23
N ASP A 112 -22.92 11.02 -3.00
CA ASP A 112 -23.77 12.00 -2.35
C ASP A 112 -23.11 13.37 -2.41
N ASP A 113 -23.73 14.30 -3.13
CA ASP A 113 -23.21 15.67 -3.30
C ASP A 113 -23.35 16.53 -2.03
N ASP A 114 -24.17 16.09 -1.07
CA ASP A 114 -24.44 16.84 0.17
C ASP A 114 -23.52 16.44 1.34
N CYS A 115 -22.60 15.51 1.14
CA CYS A 115 -21.66 15.06 2.15
C CYS A 115 -20.32 14.63 1.53
N VAL A 116 -19.29 14.53 2.38
CA VAL A 116 -17.97 14.04 1.94
C VAL A 116 -18.01 12.54 1.68
N ASN A 117 -17.59 12.12 0.49
CA ASN A 117 -17.48 10.72 0.08
C ASN A 117 -16.06 10.21 0.35
N ILE A 118 -15.93 9.35 1.34
CA ILE A 118 -14.67 8.72 1.74
C ILE A 118 -14.59 7.34 1.11
N CYS A 119 -13.46 6.94 0.59
CA CYS A 119 -13.25 5.57 0.12
C CYS A 119 -12.04 4.88 0.72
N SER A 120 -12.07 3.56 0.68
CA SER A 120 -10.93 2.70 0.92
C SER A 120 -11.01 1.45 0.03
N VAL A 121 -9.86 0.94 -0.42
CA VAL A 121 -9.76 -0.21 -1.31
C VAL A 121 -8.83 -1.25 -0.69
N GLY A 122 -9.29 -2.49 -0.56
CA GLY A 122 -8.46 -3.57 -0.04
C GLY A 122 -9.24 -4.82 0.34
N LYS A 123 -8.51 -5.91 0.63
CA LYS A 123 -9.10 -7.11 1.21
C LYS A 123 -9.72 -6.78 2.57
N LEU A 124 -10.96 -7.21 2.83
CA LEU A 124 -11.60 -7.03 4.13
C LEU A 124 -10.98 -7.99 5.15
N ALA A 125 -9.84 -7.61 5.70
CA ALA A 125 -9.02 -8.37 6.63
C ALA A 125 -8.63 -7.51 7.82
N VAL A 126 -8.42 -8.11 8.99
CA VAL A 126 -8.05 -7.42 10.25
C VAL A 126 -6.89 -6.44 10.06
N VAL A 127 -5.88 -6.83 9.29
CA VAL A 127 -4.69 -5.99 9.04
C VAL A 127 -5.02 -4.64 8.38
N LYS A 128 -6.16 -4.52 7.68
CA LYS A 128 -6.59 -3.29 7.01
C LYS A 128 -7.30 -2.29 7.93
N GLY A 129 -7.70 -2.72 9.15
CA GLY A 129 -8.26 -1.83 10.17
C GLY A 129 -9.55 -1.13 9.75
N PHE A 130 -10.41 -1.81 8.98
CA PHE A 130 -11.70 -1.22 8.56
C PHE A 130 -12.70 -1.09 9.72
N ASP A 131 -12.52 -1.84 10.79
CA ASP A 131 -13.23 -1.72 12.04
C ASP A 131 -13.01 -0.34 12.69
N ARG A 132 -11.76 0.14 12.76
CA ARG A 132 -11.47 1.48 13.26
C ARG A 132 -11.97 2.58 12.31
N LEU A 133 -11.93 2.37 10.99
CA LEU A 133 -12.52 3.32 10.05
C LEU A 133 -14.03 3.43 10.25
N LEU A 134 -14.72 2.32 10.55
CA LEU A 134 -16.13 2.30 10.90
C LEU A 134 -16.43 3.10 12.18
N ASN A 135 -15.62 2.91 13.23
CA ASN A 135 -15.76 3.68 14.49
C ASN A 135 -15.53 5.17 14.25
N ILE A 136 -14.51 5.52 13.49
CA ILE A 136 -14.19 6.90 13.11
C ILE A 136 -15.33 7.52 12.31
N HIS A 137 -15.90 6.81 11.35
CA HIS A 137 -17.05 7.26 10.58
C HIS A 137 -18.22 7.63 11.51
N LYS A 138 -18.56 6.74 12.44
CA LYS A 138 -19.61 7.03 13.44
C LYS A 138 -19.28 8.27 14.27
N LYS A 139 -18.07 8.39 14.78
CA LYS A 139 -17.62 9.54 15.59
C LYS A 139 -17.69 10.85 14.80
N LEU A 140 -17.32 10.85 13.51
CA LEU A 140 -17.44 12.01 12.63
C LEU A 140 -18.91 12.45 12.46
N LEU A 141 -19.84 11.49 12.27
CA LEU A 141 -21.27 11.78 12.19
C LEU A 141 -21.81 12.36 13.49
N ASP A 142 -21.38 11.83 14.64
CA ASP A 142 -21.77 12.35 15.98
C ASP A 142 -21.26 13.77 16.21
N ASP A 143 -20.11 14.11 15.64
CA ASP A 143 -19.56 15.47 15.64
C ASP A 143 -20.19 16.41 14.60
N GLY A 144 -21.20 15.94 13.86
CA GLY A 144 -21.90 16.71 12.85
C GLY A 144 -21.19 16.81 11.49
N VAL A 145 -20.09 16.08 11.29
CA VAL A 145 -19.38 16.03 10.01
C VAL A 145 -20.06 15.01 9.10
N LYS A 146 -20.86 15.49 8.15
CA LYS A 146 -21.59 14.64 7.19
C LYS A 146 -20.61 13.95 6.27
N ASN A 147 -20.60 12.61 6.30
CA ASN A 147 -19.75 11.82 5.42
C ASN A 147 -20.37 10.46 5.12
N LYS A 148 -19.97 9.85 4.01
CA LYS A 148 -20.24 8.46 3.64
C LYS A 148 -18.93 7.74 3.37
N VAL A 149 -18.88 6.45 3.72
CA VAL A 149 -17.72 5.61 3.50
C VAL A 149 -18.07 4.49 2.53
N TYR A 150 -17.24 4.29 1.51
CA TYR A 150 -17.34 3.23 0.52
C TYR A 150 -16.12 2.32 0.61
N LEU A 151 -16.32 1.04 1.02
CA LEU A 151 -15.27 0.03 1.05
C LEU A 151 -15.34 -0.84 -0.20
N PHE A 152 -14.27 -0.84 -0.99
CA PHE A 152 -14.13 -1.67 -2.18
C PHE A 152 -13.22 -2.86 -1.88
N GLY A 153 -13.79 -4.05 -1.89
CA GLY A 153 -13.10 -5.31 -1.62
C GLY A 153 -14.01 -6.36 -1.01
N ILE A 154 -13.47 -7.55 -0.83
CA ILE A 154 -14.09 -8.69 -0.14
C ILE A 154 -13.09 -9.30 0.84
N GLY A 155 -13.56 -10.01 1.82
CA GLY A 155 -12.69 -10.69 2.78
C GLY A 155 -13.43 -11.27 3.97
N GLU A 156 -12.67 -11.88 4.86
CA GLU A 156 -13.16 -12.59 6.05
C GLU A 156 -13.87 -11.66 7.05
N GLU A 157 -13.54 -10.36 7.06
CA GLU A 157 -14.15 -9.38 7.98
C GLU A 157 -15.48 -8.79 7.47
N GLU A 158 -15.99 -9.19 6.30
CA GLU A 158 -17.21 -8.61 5.74
C GLU A 158 -18.42 -8.78 6.67
N GLY A 159 -18.58 -9.99 7.25
CA GLY A 159 -19.69 -10.29 8.14
C GLY A 159 -19.62 -9.53 9.47
N SER A 160 -18.45 -9.43 10.06
CA SER A 160 -18.19 -8.69 11.31
C SER A 160 -18.42 -7.20 11.12
N LEU A 161 -17.92 -6.61 10.03
CA LEU A 161 -18.10 -5.20 9.69
C LEU A 161 -19.57 -4.85 9.42
N LYS A 162 -20.33 -5.69 8.68
CA LYS A 162 -21.77 -5.50 8.45
C LYS A 162 -22.53 -5.44 9.76
N LYS A 163 -22.29 -6.43 10.64
CA LYS A 163 -22.93 -6.47 11.95
C LYS A 163 -22.56 -5.28 12.82
N ALA A 164 -21.31 -4.85 12.82
CA ALA A 164 -20.85 -3.69 13.55
C ALA A 164 -21.50 -2.39 13.03
N ALA A 165 -21.60 -2.21 11.71
CA ALA A 165 -22.26 -1.04 11.10
C ALA A 165 -23.75 -0.95 11.51
N GLN A 166 -24.46 -2.09 11.49
CA GLN A 166 -25.84 -2.17 11.96
C GLN A 166 -25.98 -1.81 13.45
N ASN A 167 -25.09 -2.36 14.30
CA ASN A 167 -25.11 -2.05 15.74
C ASN A 167 -24.87 -0.56 16.03
N LEU A 168 -24.07 0.11 15.20
CA LEU A 168 -23.80 1.54 15.29
C LEU A 168 -24.85 2.40 14.57
N GLY A 169 -25.80 1.80 13.83
CA GLY A 169 -26.84 2.50 13.07
C GLY A 169 -26.28 3.30 11.88
N VAL A 170 -25.19 2.84 11.28
CA VAL A 170 -24.52 3.55 10.16
C VAL A 170 -24.45 2.71 8.87
N GLU A 171 -25.19 1.62 8.78
CA GLU A 171 -25.20 0.70 7.62
C GLU A 171 -25.58 1.39 6.30
N ASN A 172 -26.32 2.49 6.35
CA ASN A 172 -26.71 3.27 5.17
C ASN A 172 -25.63 4.25 4.71
N THR A 173 -24.68 4.58 5.56
CA THR A 173 -23.61 5.56 5.29
C THR A 173 -22.20 4.92 5.29
N PHE A 174 -22.06 3.68 5.80
CA PHE A 174 -20.86 2.88 5.72
C PHE A 174 -21.11 1.66 4.81
N GLN A 175 -20.77 1.78 3.54
CA GLN A 175 -21.16 0.82 2.51
C GLN A 175 -20.01 -0.10 2.12
N MET A 176 -20.22 -1.41 2.24
CA MET A 176 -19.33 -2.42 1.68
C MET A 176 -19.80 -2.75 0.27
N VAL A 177 -19.11 -2.17 -0.71
CA VAL A 177 -19.51 -2.21 -2.14
C VAL A 177 -19.14 -3.54 -2.81
N GLY A 178 -18.26 -4.32 -2.16
CA GLY A 178 -17.72 -5.56 -2.72
C GLY A 178 -16.55 -5.33 -3.68
N TYR A 179 -16.07 -6.41 -4.30
CA TYR A 179 -14.94 -6.34 -5.23
C TYR A 179 -15.30 -5.60 -6.53
N ARG A 180 -14.40 -4.78 -7.01
CA ARG A 180 -14.49 -4.10 -8.31
C ARG A 180 -13.20 -4.32 -9.11
N THR A 181 -13.33 -4.70 -10.37
CA THR A 181 -12.18 -4.88 -11.29
C THR A 181 -11.55 -3.57 -11.70
N ASN A 182 -12.33 -2.48 -11.66
CA ASN A 182 -11.85 -1.11 -11.88
C ASN A 182 -12.22 -0.26 -10.65
N PRO A 183 -11.41 -0.24 -9.59
CA PRO A 183 -11.66 0.61 -8.43
C PRO A 183 -11.34 2.08 -8.69
N TYR A 184 -10.51 2.39 -9.69
CA TYR A 184 -9.95 3.71 -9.94
C TYR A 184 -11.01 4.77 -10.22
N LYS A 185 -12.06 4.41 -10.98
CA LYS A 185 -13.17 5.32 -11.28
C LYS A 185 -13.95 5.72 -10.02
N TYR A 186 -14.05 4.83 -9.04
CA TYR A 186 -14.73 5.14 -7.78
C TYR A 186 -13.83 6.00 -6.89
N VAL A 187 -12.55 5.63 -6.74
CA VAL A 187 -11.58 6.39 -5.95
C VAL A 187 -11.49 7.81 -6.45
N LYS A 188 -11.42 8.03 -7.77
CA LYS A 188 -11.38 9.37 -8.38
C LYS A 188 -12.61 10.21 -8.11
N ASN A 189 -13.79 9.60 -7.95
CA ASN A 189 -15.05 10.27 -7.67
C ASN A 189 -15.32 10.43 -6.16
N CYS A 190 -14.44 9.95 -5.29
CA CYS A 190 -14.47 10.22 -3.86
C CYS A 190 -13.61 11.43 -3.51
N ASP A 191 -13.98 12.11 -2.43
CA ASP A 191 -13.30 13.31 -1.95
C ASP A 191 -12.04 12.98 -1.16
N LEU A 192 -12.03 11.82 -0.48
CA LEU A 192 -10.94 11.40 0.39
C LEU A 192 -10.72 9.88 0.32
N TYR A 193 -9.48 9.46 0.16
CA TYR A 193 -9.04 8.10 0.37
C TYR A 193 -8.46 7.93 1.78
N VAL A 194 -8.92 6.92 2.53
CA VAL A 194 -8.39 6.61 3.86
C VAL A 194 -7.73 5.24 3.86
N CYS A 195 -6.47 5.19 4.28
CA CYS A 195 -5.74 3.95 4.57
C CYS A 195 -5.67 3.75 6.09
N SER A 196 -6.55 2.91 6.62
CA SER A 196 -6.66 2.63 8.07
C SER A 196 -5.82 1.43 8.53
N SER A 197 -4.89 0.94 7.73
CA SER A 197 -4.18 -0.32 7.94
C SER A 197 -3.34 -0.33 9.23
N HIS A 198 -3.30 -1.49 9.89
CA HIS A 198 -2.36 -1.74 10.98
C HIS A 198 -0.94 -1.98 10.47
N SER A 199 -0.82 -2.59 9.29
CA SER A 199 0.46 -2.86 8.64
C SER A 199 0.29 -2.93 7.11
N GLU A 200 1.30 -2.43 6.39
CA GLU A 200 1.43 -2.50 4.94
C GLU A 200 2.88 -2.88 4.57
N GLY A 201 3.10 -3.34 3.36
CA GLY A 201 4.44 -3.38 2.75
C GLY A 201 4.76 -2.05 2.08
N PHE A 202 4.23 -1.88 0.86
CA PHE A 202 4.14 -0.61 0.14
C PHE A 202 2.73 -0.53 -0.46
N SER A 203 1.93 0.44 -0.04
CA SER A 203 0.50 0.45 -0.37
C SER A 203 0.25 0.84 -1.82
N THR A 204 -0.06 -0.13 -2.67
CA THR A 204 -0.45 0.11 -4.06
C THR A 204 -1.73 0.94 -4.15
N SER A 205 -2.71 0.70 -3.28
CA SER A 205 -3.97 1.44 -3.28
C SER A 205 -3.81 2.92 -2.90
N VAL A 206 -2.88 3.26 -2.01
CA VAL A 206 -2.51 4.66 -1.73
C VAL A 206 -1.81 5.27 -2.94
N THR A 207 -0.88 4.54 -3.58
CA THR A 207 -0.22 5.01 -4.80
C THR A 207 -1.22 5.25 -5.94
N GLU A 208 -2.17 4.34 -6.13
CA GLU A 208 -3.26 4.45 -7.10
C GLU A 208 -4.15 5.68 -6.83
N SER A 209 -4.45 5.94 -5.54
CA SER A 209 -5.19 7.14 -5.12
C SER A 209 -4.45 8.43 -5.49
N LEU A 210 -3.14 8.48 -5.25
CA LEU A 210 -2.30 9.62 -5.65
C LEU A 210 -2.28 9.81 -7.17
N ILE A 211 -2.20 8.71 -7.94
CA ILE A 211 -2.20 8.76 -9.41
C ILE A 211 -3.51 9.37 -9.93
N VAL A 212 -4.66 8.99 -9.39
CA VAL A 212 -5.95 9.54 -9.84
C VAL A 212 -6.25 10.91 -9.23
N GLY A 213 -5.45 11.36 -8.27
CA GLY A 213 -5.50 12.69 -7.67
C GLY A 213 -6.47 12.83 -6.49
N THR A 214 -6.81 11.72 -5.84
CA THR A 214 -7.64 11.73 -4.63
C THR A 214 -6.76 11.95 -3.40
N PRO A 215 -7.09 12.93 -2.53
CA PRO A 215 -6.37 13.18 -1.27
C PRO A 215 -6.30 11.94 -0.39
N VAL A 216 -5.24 11.82 0.40
CA VAL A 216 -5.03 10.64 1.26
C VAL A 216 -4.81 11.03 2.72
N VAL A 217 -5.50 10.33 3.62
CA VAL A 217 -5.14 10.24 5.04
C VAL A 217 -4.81 8.77 5.35
N ALA A 218 -3.66 8.53 5.96
CA ALA A 218 -3.18 7.18 6.24
C ALA A 218 -2.60 7.05 7.64
N THR A 219 -2.74 5.87 8.24
CA THR A 219 -1.97 5.50 9.43
C THR A 219 -0.50 5.27 9.08
N LEU A 220 0.40 5.59 10.01
CA LEU A 220 1.83 5.32 9.85
C LEU A 220 2.09 3.82 9.77
N CYS A 221 2.28 3.36 8.54
CA CYS A 221 2.69 2.02 8.17
C CYS A 221 3.92 2.10 7.26
N SER A 222 4.49 0.94 6.95
CA SER A 222 5.59 0.80 6.01
C SER A 222 5.36 1.59 4.71
N GLY A 223 6.30 2.46 4.36
CA GLY A 223 6.26 3.24 3.12
C GLY A 223 5.29 4.42 3.08
N MET A 224 4.48 4.69 4.11
CA MET A 224 3.51 5.80 4.05
C MET A 224 4.17 7.17 4.02
N THR A 225 5.24 7.39 4.80
CA THR A 225 6.01 8.65 4.74
C THR A 225 6.73 8.79 3.41
N GLU A 226 7.16 7.69 2.80
CA GLU A 226 7.73 7.71 1.45
C GLU A 226 6.70 8.08 0.38
N LEU A 227 5.43 7.66 0.55
CA LEU A 227 4.35 7.99 -0.37
C LEU A 227 3.84 9.42 -0.17
N LEU A 228 3.60 9.81 1.08
CA LEU A 228 2.88 11.04 1.43
C LEU A 228 3.79 12.18 1.88
N GLY A 229 5.12 11.93 1.95
CA GLY A 229 6.12 12.89 2.42
C GLY A 229 6.39 12.80 3.92
N GLU A 230 7.63 13.08 4.31
CA GLU A 230 8.08 13.02 5.72
C GLU A 230 7.38 14.05 6.60
N ASN A 231 6.91 15.17 6.03
CA ASN A 231 6.20 16.23 6.72
C ASN A 231 4.76 16.41 6.18
N ASN A 232 4.14 15.34 5.70
CA ASN A 232 2.79 15.37 5.14
C ASN A 232 2.65 16.26 3.89
N GLU A 233 3.65 16.30 3.02
CA GLU A 233 3.65 17.16 1.83
C GLU A 233 2.55 16.77 0.83
N TYR A 234 2.21 15.48 0.72
CA TYR A 234 1.31 14.94 -0.31
C TYR A 234 0.05 14.25 0.23
N GLY A 235 -0.10 14.19 1.54
CA GLY A 235 -1.22 13.59 2.27
C GLY A 235 -0.95 13.65 3.76
N ILE A 236 -1.88 13.23 4.60
CA ILE A 236 -1.68 13.22 6.05
C ILE A 236 -1.33 11.80 6.51
N VAL A 237 -0.16 11.64 7.13
CA VAL A 237 0.23 10.42 7.86
C VAL A 237 0.02 10.68 9.35
N THR A 238 -0.75 9.84 9.99
CA THR A 238 -1.05 9.92 11.43
C THR A 238 -0.34 8.81 12.19
N GLU A 239 -0.21 8.94 13.50
CA GLU A 239 0.16 7.78 14.32
C GLU A 239 -0.78 6.60 14.05
N ASN A 240 -0.27 5.37 14.20
CA ASN A 240 -1.04 4.16 13.90
C ASN A 240 -1.98 3.78 15.06
N ASN A 241 -2.91 4.66 15.35
CA ASN A 241 -4.01 4.44 16.31
C ASN A 241 -5.29 5.13 15.81
N GLU A 242 -6.43 4.77 16.40
CA GLU A 242 -7.76 5.22 15.97
C GLU A 242 -7.94 6.73 16.20
N ASP A 243 -7.51 7.25 17.36
CA ASP A 243 -7.70 8.66 17.71
C ASP A 243 -6.88 9.58 16.79
N ALA A 244 -5.62 9.25 16.53
CA ALA A 244 -4.79 10.03 15.62
C ALA A 244 -5.34 10.01 14.18
N LEU A 245 -5.83 8.85 13.71
CA LEU A 245 -6.47 8.73 12.40
C LEU A 245 -7.75 9.56 12.33
N TYR A 246 -8.58 9.53 13.38
CA TYR A 246 -9.78 10.36 13.48
C TYR A 246 -9.42 11.86 13.38
N GLU A 247 -8.44 12.33 14.14
CA GLU A 247 -8.02 13.74 14.10
C GLU A 247 -7.46 14.13 12.72
N GLY A 248 -6.70 13.26 12.08
CA GLY A 248 -6.20 13.47 10.71
C GLY A 248 -7.33 13.60 9.70
N ILE A 249 -8.32 12.71 9.75
CA ILE A 249 -9.50 12.75 8.87
C ILE A 249 -10.33 14.00 9.18
N LYS A 250 -10.66 14.26 10.45
CA LYS A 250 -11.42 15.43 10.85
C LYS A 250 -10.76 16.72 10.37
N LYS A 251 -9.45 16.87 10.56
CA LYS A 251 -8.67 18.00 10.06
C LYS A 251 -8.83 18.17 8.55
N MET A 252 -8.71 17.08 7.79
CA MET A 252 -8.84 17.10 6.32
C MET A 252 -10.23 17.57 5.90
N LEU A 253 -11.29 17.15 6.60
CA LEU A 253 -12.68 17.42 6.24
C LEU A 253 -13.18 18.79 6.71
N THR A 254 -12.63 19.33 7.81
CA THR A 254 -13.15 20.55 8.44
C THR A 254 -12.30 21.79 8.22
N THR A 255 -11.07 21.64 7.70
CA THR A 255 -10.22 22.79 7.35
C THR A 255 -10.58 23.27 5.94
N PRO A 256 -10.98 24.55 5.76
CA PRO A 256 -11.32 25.08 4.44
C PRO A 256 -10.19 24.85 3.43
N ASP A 257 -10.56 24.52 2.20
CA ASP A 257 -9.68 24.33 1.02
C ASP A 257 -8.61 23.22 1.16
N LEU A 258 -8.56 22.49 2.28
CA LEU A 258 -7.52 21.51 2.55
C LEU A 258 -7.63 20.28 1.63
N LEU A 259 -8.85 19.81 1.39
CA LEU A 259 -9.11 18.70 0.44
C LEU A 259 -8.62 19.07 -0.97
N GLU A 260 -8.98 20.27 -1.45
CA GLU A 260 -8.57 20.73 -2.79
C GLU A 260 -7.05 20.89 -2.88
N ALA A 261 -6.43 21.47 -1.86
CA ALA A 261 -4.97 21.61 -1.79
C ALA A 261 -4.26 20.24 -1.84
N TYR A 262 -4.77 19.23 -1.10
CA TYR A 262 -4.18 17.91 -1.15
C TYR A 262 -4.54 17.12 -2.42
N ALA A 263 -5.65 17.41 -3.09
CA ALA A 263 -5.95 16.84 -4.42
C ALA A 263 -4.91 17.28 -5.45
N ALA A 264 -4.53 18.55 -5.45
CA ALA A 264 -3.47 19.07 -6.33
C ALA A 264 -2.12 18.40 -6.03
N LYS A 265 -1.75 18.27 -4.75
CA LYS A 265 -0.51 17.62 -4.30
C LYS A 265 -0.50 16.12 -4.59
N ALA A 266 -1.64 15.43 -4.47
CA ALA A 266 -1.77 14.02 -4.82
C ALA A 266 -1.45 13.80 -6.32
N LYS A 267 -2.02 14.61 -7.22
CA LYS A 267 -1.72 14.57 -8.67
C LYS A 267 -0.24 14.82 -8.96
N GLU A 268 0.38 15.76 -8.25
CA GLU A 268 1.82 16.01 -8.37
C GLU A 268 2.63 14.77 -7.97
N ARG A 269 2.32 14.21 -6.80
CA ARG A 269 3.01 13.03 -6.27
C ARG A 269 2.82 11.79 -7.13
N GLY A 270 1.63 11.58 -7.68
CA GLY A 270 1.29 10.48 -8.58
C GLY A 270 2.24 10.37 -9.78
N LYS A 271 2.71 11.49 -10.31
CA LYS A 271 3.68 11.53 -11.43
C LYS A 271 5.05 10.91 -11.07
N ALA A 272 5.39 10.82 -9.79
CA ALA A 272 6.65 10.20 -9.36
C ALA A 272 6.63 8.67 -9.52
N PHE A 273 5.45 8.06 -9.59
CA PHE A 273 5.23 6.62 -9.73
C PHE A 273 4.89 6.19 -11.16
N SER A 274 5.21 7.01 -12.17
CA SER A 274 4.93 6.67 -13.57
C SER A 274 5.61 5.35 -13.96
N THR A 275 4.92 4.57 -14.80
CA THR A 275 5.43 3.29 -15.32
C THR A 275 6.82 3.47 -15.91
N GLU A 276 7.01 4.51 -16.74
CA GLU A 276 8.29 4.81 -17.38
C GLU A 276 9.42 4.96 -16.35
N LYS A 277 9.22 5.73 -15.29
CA LYS A 277 10.25 5.96 -14.25
C LYS A 277 10.60 4.69 -13.48
N THR A 278 9.57 3.92 -13.09
CA THR A 278 9.79 2.71 -12.29
C THR A 278 10.39 1.58 -13.12
N VAL A 279 9.98 1.42 -14.39
CA VAL A 279 10.59 0.46 -15.33
C VAL A 279 12.04 0.83 -15.60
N LYS A 280 12.32 2.10 -15.93
CA LYS A 280 13.68 2.56 -16.19
C LYS A 280 14.63 2.29 -15.01
N ALA A 281 14.17 2.50 -13.78
CA ALA A 281 14.97 2.23 -12.59
C ALA A 281 15.29 0.73 -12.43
N VAL A 282 14.37 -0.16 -12.82
CA VAL A 282 14.61 -1.61 -12.84
C VAL A 282 15.59 -1.99 -13.94
N GLU A 283 15.45 -1.45 -15.16
CA GLU A 283 16.34 -1.66 -16.28
C GLU A 283 17.77 -1.24 -15.92
N GLU A 284 17.96 -0.03 -15.43
CA GLU A 284 19.25 0.50 -14.97
C GLU A 284 19.89 -0.41 -13.90
N MET A 285 19.09 -0.94 -12.98
CA MET A 285 19.58 -1.90 -11.98
C MET A 285 20.05 -3.20 -12.61
N LEU A 286 19.27 -3.77 -13.53
CA LEU A 286 19.64 -5.02 -14.20
C LEU A 286 20.87 -4.87 -15.09
N GLU A 287 21.02 -3.73 -15.79
CA GLU A 287 22.18 -3.41 -16.62
C GLU A 287 23.47 -3.19 -15.80
N SER A 288 23.34 -2.84 -14.52
CA SER A 288 24.47 -2.61 -13.61
C SER A 288 25.08 -3.89 -13.02
N LEU A 289 24.48 -5.08 -13.28
CA LEU A 289 24.93 -6.39 -12.75
C LEU A 289 25.98 -7.07 -13.64
#